data_0c81eb4ca8511e585f7f448212f72157
#
_entry.id   0c81eb4ca8511e585f7f448212f72157
#
_cell.length_a   1.000
_cell.length_b   1.000
_cell.length_c   1.000
_cell.angle_alpha   90.00
_cell.angle_beta   90.00
_cell.angle_gamma   90.00
#
_symmetry.space_group_name_H-M   'P 1'
#
loop_
_entity.id
_entity.type
_entity.pdbx_description
1 polymer ?
#
loop_
_entity_poly.entity_id
_entity_poly.type
_entity_poly.pdbx_seq_one_letter_code
_entity_poly.pdbx_strand_id
1 'polypeptide(L)'
;VAHTDGLAADTRFPIFPPHLVAQVRAAMPEDGIICLDNGVYKIWFARGYTAHKPNTVLLDNALATMGAGLPSAMMSAMLYPDRKVMAICGDGGFMMNSQEMETAVRLGLNITVLILNDNSYGMIRWKQANMGFEDWGLTYNNPDFVKYAESYGAIGHRVESAEGLPALLAHCLDTPGVHLIDCPVDYSENDQILNKDIKELSKAL
;
A
#
# COMPACT_ATOMS: atom_id res chain seq x y z
N VAL A 1 8.94 16.45 3.94
CA VAL A 1 8.22 16.62 2.67
C VAL A 1 9.22 16.97 1.58
N ALA A 2 9.95 18.08 1.63
CA ALA A 2 10.90 18.49 0.57
C ALA A 2 11.99 17.44 0.25
N HIS A 3 12.44 16.64 1.23
CA HIS A 3 13.46 15.60 1.01
C HIS A 3 12.94 14.39 0.22
N THR A 4 11.66 14.12 0.26
CA THR A 4 11.03 12.99 -0.46
C THR A 4 10.52 13.37 -1.85
N ASP A 5 10.32 14.66 -2.13
CA ASP A 5 9.76 15.12 -3.42
C ASP A 5 10.69 14.82 -4.61
N GLY A 6 12.02 14.92 -4.41
CA GLY A 6 13.00 14.55 -5.44
C GLY A 6 13.04 13.04 -5.75
N LEU A 7 12.71 12.20 -4.76
CA LEU A 7 12.71 10.75 -4.89
C LEU A 7 11.49 10.23 -5.65
N ALA A 8 10.40 11.01 -5.72
CA ALA A 8 9.19 10.63 -6.42
C ALA A 8 9.36 10.56 -7.95
N ALA A 9 10.41 11.18 -8.49
CA ALA A 9 10.73 11.13 -9.92
C ALA A 9 11.43 9.83 -10.37
N ASP A 10 11.84 8.98 -9.42
CA ASP A 10 12.50 7.70 -9.74
C ASP A 10 11.49 6.68 -10.23
N THR A 11 11.58 6.32 -11.50
CA THR A 11 10.66 5.40 -12.22
C THR A 11 11.22 3.98 -12.34
N ARG A 12 12.12 3.58 -11.43
CA ARG A 12 12.65 2.20 -11.39
C ARG A 12 11.54 1.16 -11.23
N PHE A 13 11.81 -0.05 -11.66
CA PHE A 13 10.96 -1.21 -11.41
C PHE A 13 11.80 -2.37 -10.84
N PRO A 14 11.35 -3.08 -9.77
CA PRO A 14 10.10 -2.89 -8.99
C PRO A 14 9.92 -1.45 -8.47
N ILE A 15 8.67 -1.06 -8.21
CA ILE A 15 8.30 0.32 -7.94
C ILE A 15 8.98 0.86 -6.68
N PHE A 16 9.60 2.03 -6.78
CA PHE A 16 10.17 2.73 -5.64
C PHE A 16 9.07 3.37 -4.78
N PRO A 17 9.04 3.18 -3.44
CA PRO A 17 7.94 3.64 -2.60
C PRO A 17 7.60 5.14 -2.69
N PRO A 18 8.55 6.09 -2.74
CA PRO A 18 8.25 7.51 -2.95
C PRO A 18 7.47 7.79 -4.25
N HIS A 19 7.84 7.11 -5.34
CA HIS A 19 7.12 7.21 -6.60
C HIS A 19 5.68 6.69 -6.47
N LEU A 20 5.50 5.50 -5.86
CA LEU A 20 4.18 4.92 -5.62
C LEU A 20 3.27 5.86 -4.82
N VAL A 21 3.78 6.42 -3.71
CA VAL A 21 3.01 7.36 -2.87
C VAL A 21 2.56 8.59 -3.67
N ALA A 22 3.44 9.15 -4.49
CA ALA A 22 3.11 10.29 -5.35
C ALA A 22 2.03 9.94 -6.38
N GLN A 23 2.12 8.77 -7.03
CA GLN A 23 1.13 8.32 -8.00
C GLN A 23 -0.22 8.02 -7.35
N VAL A 24 -0.24 7.39 -6.18
CA VAL A 24 -1.49 7.19 -5.41
C VAL A 24 -2.11 8.53 -5.03
N ARG A 25 -1.31 9.51 -4.57
CA ARG A 25 -1.85 10.85 -4.26
C ARG A 25 -2.43 11.53 -5.49
N ALA A 26 -1.76 11.44 -6.64
CA ALA A 26 -2.23 12.05 -7.89
C ALA A 26 -3.53 11.42 -8.41
N ALA A 27 -3.69 10.10 -8.24
CA ALA A 27 -4.88 9.37 -8.68
C ALA A 27 -6.09 9.56 -7.75
N MET A 28 -5.86 9.71 -6.43
CA MET A 28 -6.95 9.82 -5.45
C MET A 28 -7.57 11.22 -5.48
N PRO A 29 -8.91 11.38 -5.51
CA PRO A 29 -9.55 12.68 -5.33
C PRO A 29 -9.28 13.24 -3.93
N GLU A 30 -9.55 14.54 -3.73
CA GLU A 30 -9.29 15.22 -2.45
C GLU A 30 -10.02 14.58 -1.26
N ASP A 31 -11.22 14.06 -1.49
CA ASP A 31 -12.06 13.41 -0.49
C ASP A 31 -11.96 11.87 -0.54
N GLY A 32 -11.14 11.31 -1.44
CA GLY A 32 -10.87 9.87 -1.52
C GLY A 32 -10.27 9.36 -0.22
N ILE A 33 -10.62 8.13 0.16
CA ILE A 33 -10.20 7.51 1.42
C ILE A 33 -9.14 6.46 1.14
N ILE A 34 -7.97 6.59 1.77
CA ILE A 34 -6.99 5.51 1.83
C ILE A 34 -7.02 4.84 3.20
N CYS A 35 -7.04 3.51 3.21
CA CYS A 35 -6.99 2.69 4.41
C CYS A 35 -5.66 1.94 4.42
N LEU A 36 -4.75 2.38 5.29
CA LEU A 36 -3.42 1.80 5.40
C LEU A 36 -3.43 0.60 6.35
N ASP A 37 -3.00 -0.53 5.86
CA ASP A 37 -2.64 -1.67 6.69
C ASP A 37 -1.26 -1.45 7.35
N ASN A 38 -0.78 -2.37 8.14
CA ASN A 38 0.45 -2.26 8.91
C ASN A 38 1.62 -2.99 8.25
N GLY A 39 2.63 -2.21 7.87
CA GLY A 39 3.85 -2.65 7.22
C GLY A 39 4.83 -1.48 7.03
N VAL A 40 5.98 -1.73 6.40
CA VAL A 40 7.02 -0.70 6.18
C VAL A 40 6.52 0.43 5.28
N TYR A 41 5.66 0.15 4.31
CA TYR A 41 5.05 1.13 3.40
C TYR A 41 4.26 2.21 4.15
N LYS A 42 3.70 1.89 5.31
CA LYS A 42 3.00 2.87 6.16
C LYS A 42 3.87 4.09 6.46
N ILE A 43 5.18 3.91 6.66
CA ILE A 43 6.11 5.01 6.94
C ILE A 43 6.23 5.92 5.71
N TRP A 44 6.28 5.34 4.51
CA TRP A 44 6.34 6.11 3.26
C TRP A 44 5.08 6.93 3.04
N PHE A 45 3.89 6.33 3.24
CA PHE A 45 2.61 7.05 3.13
C PHE A 45 2.48 8.13 4.21
N ALA A 46 2.85 7.86 5.46
CA ALA A 46 2.80 8.85 6.53
C ALA A 46 3.70 10.07 6.27
N ARG A 47 4.78 9.91 5.51
CA ARG A 47 5.73 10.98 5.18
C ARG A 47 5.43 11.71 3.88
N GLY A 48 4.92 11.00 2.89
CA GLY A 48 4.79 11.50 1.52
C GLY A 48 3.36 11.77 1.06
N TYR A 49 2.34 11.19 1.71
CA TYR A 49 0.95 11.36 1.28
C TYR A 49 0.30 12.56 1.96
N THR A 50 -0.18 13.51 1.18
CA THR A 50 -0.88 14.69 1.69
C THR A 50 -2.39 14.47 1.72
N ALA A 51 -3.01 14.48 2.90
CA ALA A 51 -4.45 14.48 3.07
C ALA A 51 -5.01 15.90 2.80
N HIS A 52 -5.99 16.02 1.90
CA HIS A 52 -6.63 17.29 1.58
C HIS A 52 -7.91 17.52 2.38
N LYS A 53 -8.55 16.47 2.87
CA LYS A 53 -9.77 16.51 3.70
C LYS A 53 -9.58 15.73 4.99
N PRO A 54 -10.27 16.09 6.07
CA PRO A 54 -10.27 15.29 7.31
C PRO A 54 -10.79 13.86 7.06
N ASN A 55 -10.26 12.91 7.82
CA ASN A 55 -10.69 11.51 7.81
C ASN A 55 -10.58 10.82 6.42
N THR A 56 -9.57 11.21 5.63
CA THR A 56 -9.28 10.58 4.33
C THR A 56 -8.08 9.64 4.36
N VAL A 57 -7.36 9.57 5.48
CA VAL A 57 -6.26 8.63 5.72
C VAL A 57 -6.57 7.87 7.01
N LEU A 58 -6.94 6.60 6.87
CA LEU A 58 -7.22 5.74 8.01
C LEU A 58 -6.01 4.86 8.30
N LEU A 59 -5.60 4.83 9.55
CA LEU A 59 -4.41 4.15 9.99
C LEU A 59 -4.60 3.62 11.43
N ASP A 60 -4.56 2.30 11.59
CA ASP A 60 -4.51 1.69 12.92
C ASP A 60 -3.08 1.73 13.47
N ASN A 61 -2.86 2.57 14.48
CA ASN A 61 -1.58 2.72 15.14
C ASN A 61 -1.52 2.12 16.56
N ALA A 62 -2.66 1.92 17.19
CA ALA A 62 -2.69 1.51 18.59
C ALA A 62 -2.11 0.11 18.78
N LEU A 63 -2.61 -0.85 18.01
CA LEU A 63 -2.13 -2.23 18.05
C LEU A 63 -1.30 -2.60 16.81
N ALA A 64 -1.27 -1.73 15.81
CA ALA A 64 -0.56 -1.93 14.54
C ALA A 64 -0.91 -3.28 13.89
N THR A 65 -2.20 -3.58 13.83
CA THR A 65 -2.73 -4.86 13.35
C THR A 65 -2.47 -5.06 11.87
N MET A 66 -1.79 -6.14 11.50
CA MET A 66 -1.71 -6.60 10.11
C MET A 66 -3.07 -7.18 9.70
N GLY A 67 -3.50 -6.92 8.46
CA GLY A 67 -4.78 -7.36 7.93
C GLY A 67 -5.94 -6.39 8.19
N ALA A 68 -5.70 -5.20 8.75
CA ALA A 68 -6.74 -4.20 9.00
C ALA A 68 -7.13 -3.39 7.74
N GLY A 69 -6.27 -3.34 6.72
CA GLY A 69 -6.44 -2.48 5.55
C GLY A 69 -7.69 -2.79 4.74
N LEU A 70 -7.88 -4.05 4.34
CA LEU A 70 -9.04 -4.48 3.56
C LEU A 70 -10.38 -4.28 4.32
N PRO A 71 -10.56 -4.76 5.56
CA PRO A 71 -11.81 -4.53 6.31
C PRO A 71 -12.11 -3.04 6.53
N SER A 72 -11.10 -2.21 6.76
CA SER A 72 -11.27 -0.77 6.91
C SER A 72 -11.74 -0.11 5.62
N ALA A 73 -11.22 -0.54 4.46
CA ALA A 73 -11.68 -0.05 3.16
C ALA A 73 -13.11 -0.49 2.86
N MET A 74 -13.46 -1.74 3.17
CA MET A 74 -14.83 -2.24 3.02
C MET A 74 -15.82 -1.41 3.82
N MET A 75 -15.53 -1.16 5.10
CA MET A 75 -16.39 -0.31 5.95
C MET A 75 -16.48 1.11 5.40
N SER A 76 -15.35 1.67 4.93
CA SER A 76 -15.33 3.01 4.35
C SER A 76 -16.21 3.10 3.10
N ALA A 77 -16.17 2.11 2.21
CA ALA A 77 -17.00 2.05 1.02
C ALA A 77 -18.49 1.87 1.35
N MET A 78 -18.82 1.12 2.39
CA MET A 78 -20.21 0.95 2.87
C MET A 78 -20.78 2.27 3.43
N LEU A 79 -19.97 3.04 4.16
CA LEU A 79 -20.38 4.30 4.80
C LEU A 79 -20.38 5.46 3.79
N TYR A 80 -19.54 5.43 2.79
CA TYR A 80 -19.35 6.49 1.81
C TYR A 80 -19.32 5.93 0.38
N PRO A 81 -20.46 5.41 -0.14
CA PRO A 81 -20.53 4.69 -1.41
C PRO A 81 -20.16 5.54 -2.63
N ASP A 82 -20.27 6.86 -2.51
CA ASP A 82 -19.94 7.80 -3.60
C ASP A 82 -18.47 8.24 -3.61
N ARG A 83 -17.66 7.83 -2.61
CA ARG A 83 -16.26 8.20 -2.52
C ARG A 83 -15.36 7.08 -3.04
N LYS A 84 -14.24 7.47 -3.64
CA LYS A 84 -13.19 6.51 -4.01
C LYS A 84 -12.49 6.00 -2.76
N VAL A 85 -12.38 4.68 -2.63
CA VAL A 85 -11.76 4.02 -1.46
C VAL A 85 -10.66 3.09 -1.92
N MET A 86 -9.48 3.19 -1.29
CA MET A 86 -8.34 2.34 -1.58
C MET A 86 -7.80 1.72 -0.28
N ALA A 87 -7.72 0.38 -0.23
CA ALA A 87 -6.92 -0.33 0.75
C ALA A 87 -5.47 -0.38 0.28
N ILE A 88 -4.52 -0.05 1.15
CA ILE A 88 -3.09 -0.14 0.87
C ILE A 88 -2.49 -1.12 1.85
N CYS A 89 -2.10 -2.29 1.34
CA CYS A 89 -1.67 -3.43 2.12
C CYS A 89 -0.30 -3.91 1.66
N GLY A 90 0.52 -4.44 2.58
CA GLY A 90 1.59 -5.32 2.18
C GLY A 90 1.01 -6.71 1.86
N ASP A 91 1.75 -7.49 1.09
CA ASP A 91 1.37 -8.86 0.74
C ASP A 91 1.08 -9.74 1.97
N GLY A 92 1.97 -9.74 2.96
CA GLY A 92 1.77 -10.48 4.21
C GLY A 92 0.60 -9.96 5.05
N GLY A 93 0.36 -8.63 5.05
CA GLY A 93 -0.78 -8.03 5.76
C GLY A 93 -2.10 -8.38 5.07
N PHE A 94 -2.17 -8.25 3.75
CA PHE A 94 -3.35 -8.63 2.97
C PHE A 94 -3.77 -10.09 3.22
N MET A 95 -2.80 -11.01 3.23
CA MET A 95 -3.07 -12.44 3.43
C MET A 95 -3.64 -12.78 4.81
N MET A 96 -3.56 -11.88 5.79
CA MET A 96 -4.14 -12.10 7.13
C MET A 96 -5.68 -12.09 7.15
N ASN A 97 -6.32 -11.29 6.25
CA ASN A 97 -7.77 -11.18 6.13
C ASN A 97 -8.24 -11.22 4.66
N SER A 98 -7.48 -11.84 3.77
CA SER A 98 -7.75 -11.88 2.34
C SER A 98 -9.07 -12.58 1.96
N GLN A 99 -9.60 -13.45 2.83
CA GLN A 99 -10.89 -14.10 2.64
C GLN A 99 -12.07 -13.10 2.58
N GLU A 100 -11.90 -11.89 3.12
CA GLU A 100 -12.91 -10.82 3.05
C GLU A 100 -13.13 -10.29 1.62
N MET A 101 -12.29 -10.70 0.66
CA MET A 101 -12.56 -10.48 -0.76
C MET A 101 -13.92 -11.05 -1.20
N GLU A 102 -14.32 -12.22 -0.65
CA GLU A 102 -15.66 -12.78 -0.87
C GLU A 102 -16.75 -11.81 -0.40
N THR A 103 -16.62 -11.33 0.82
CA THR A 103 -17.59 -10.39 1.41
C THR A 103 -17.66 -9.09 0.58
N ALA A 104 -16.53 -8.55 0.16
CA ALA A 104 -16.48 -7.33 -0.65
C ALA A 104 -17.19 -7.50 -2.01
N VAL A 105 -16.93 -8.62 -2.68
CA VAL A 105 -17.57 -8.94 -3.99
C VAL A 105 -19.08 -9.19 -3.81
N ARG A 106 -19.46 -10.00 -2.84
CA ARG A 106 -20.87 -10.29 -2.56
C ARG A 106 -21.70 -9.06 -2.21
N LEU A 107 -21.09 -8.09 -1.53
CA LEU A 107 -21.74 -6.82 -1.20
C LEU A 107 -21.69 -5.80 -2.34
N GLY A 108 -21.04 -6.11 -3.46
CA GLY A 108 -20.93 -5.22 -4.61
C GLY A 108 -20.18 -3.92 -4.30
N LEU A 109 -19.16 -3.98 -3.45
CA LEU A 109 -18.40 -2.80 -3.04
C LEU A 109 -17.54 -2.27 -4.20
N ASN A 110 -17.36 -0.95 -4.23
CA ASN A 110 -16.42 -0.28 -5.13
C ASN A 110 -15.15 0.07 -4.35
N ILE A 111 -14.15 -0.81 -4.39
CA ILE A 111 -12.88 -0.64 -3.69
C ILE A 111 -11.70 -1.04 -4.58
N THR A 112 -10.58 -0.35 -4.41
CA THR A 112 -9.30 -0.74 -4.99
C THR A 112 -8.39 -1.23 -3.87
N VAL A 113 -7.89 -2.46 -3.98
CA VAL A 113 -6.89 -3.04 -3.05
C VAL A 113 -5.54 -2.99 -3.73
N LEU A 114 -4.62 -2.17 -3.21
CA LEU A 114 -3.25 -2.06 -3.69
C LEU A 114 -2.33 -2.87 -2.78
N ILE A 115 -1.76 -3.96 -3.30
CA ILE A 115 -0.81 -4.82 -2.59
C ILE A 115 0.61 -4.39 -2.95
N LEU A 116 1.36 -3.95 -1.95
CA LEU A 116 2.81 -3.70 -2.06
C LEU A 116 3.52 -5.03 -1.80
N ASN A 117 4.01 -5.64 -2.87
CA ASN A 117 4.51 -7.00 -2.89
C ASN A 117 6.04 -7.03 -2.90
N ASP A 118 6.63 -7.48 -1.79
CA ASP A 118 8.08 -7.73 -1.66
C ASP A 118 8.40 -9.18 -1.23
N ASN A 119 7.39 -10.06 -1.18
CA ASN A 119 7.48 -11.46 -0.73
C ASN A 119 8.10 -11.59 0.67
N SER A 120 7.79 -10.65 1.57
CA SER A 120 8.49 -10.58 2.85
C SER A 120 7.69 -9.86 3.94
N TYR A 121 7.96 -10.22 5.19
CA TYR A 121 7.59 -9.41 6.35
C TYR A 121 8.55 -8.24 6.54
N GLY A 122 8.52 -7.28 5.62
CA GLY A 122 9.51 -6.21 5.48
C GLY A 122 9.73 -5.37 6.73
N MET A 123 8.69 -5.06 7.53
CA MET A 123 8.84 -4.32 8.78
C MET A 123 9.62 -5.13 9.84
N ILE A 124 9.36 -6.44 9.92
CA ILE A 124 10.05 -7.32 10.87
C ILE A 124 11.51 -7.48 10.43
N ARG A 125 11.76 -7.70 9.14
CA ARG A 125 13.10 -7.76 8.55
C ARG A 125 13.91 -6.51 8.88
N TRP A 126 13.33 -5.35 8.65
CA TRP A 126 13.97 -4.07 8.95
C TRP A 126 14.32 -3.92 10.43
N LYS A 127 13.42 -4.32 11.34
CA LYS A 127 13.69 -4.31 12.79
C LYS A 127 14.77 -5.33 13.20
N GLN A 128 14.74 -6.56 12.66
CA GLN A 128 15.78 -7.55 12.93
C GLN A 128 17.16 -7.04 12.50
N ALA A 129 17.28 -6.49 11.30
CA ALA A 129 18.52 -5.90 10.80
C ALA A 129 19.03 -4.77 11.71
N ASN A 130 18.15 -3.87 12.16
CA ASN A 130 18.51 -2.79 13.09
C ASN A 130 18.97 -3.29 14.48
N MET A 131 18.53 -4.47 14.88
CA MET A 131 18.96 -5.11 16.15
C MET A 131 20.17 -6.01 15.98
N GLY A 132 20.71 -6.13 14.76
CA GLY A 132 21.87 -6.98 14.46
C GLY A 132 21.55 -8.45 14.36
N PHE A 133 20.28 -8.84 14.20
CA PHE A 133 19.88 -10.23 13.96
C PHE A 133 19.99 -10.59 12.48
N GLU A 134 20.29 -11.87 12.22
CA GLU A 134 20.29 -12.40 10.87
C GLU A 134 18.86 -12.50 10.30
N ASP A 135 18.73 -12.40 8.96
CA ASP A 135 17.46 -12.60 8.27
C ASP A 135 17.07 -14.09 8.31
N TRP A 136 16.04 -14.40 9.07
CA TRP A 136 15.54 -15.77 9.20
C TRP A 136 14.02 -15.82 9.22
N GLY A 137 13.45 -16.67 8.35
CA GLY A 137 12.02 -16.98 8.37
C GLY A 137 11.08 -15.87 7.90
N LEU A 138 11.59 -14.83 7.21
CA LEU A 138 10.81 -13.65 6.83
C LEU A 138 10.42 -13.60 5.36
N THR A 139 10.96 -14.51 4.55
CA THR A 139 10.62 -14.62 3.12
C THR A 139 9.62 -15.75 2.90
N TYR A 140 8.65 -15.53 2.05
CA TYR A 140 7.63 -16.50 1.68
C TYR A 140 7.24 -16.37 0.20
N ASN A 141 6.49 -17.34 -0.30
CA ASN A 141 5.93 -17.30 -1.64
C ASN A 141 4.48 -16.83 -1.58
N ASN A 142 4.17 -15.80 -2.34
CA ASN A 142 2.83 -15.32 -2.53
C ASN A 142 2.06 -16.16 -3.55
N PRO A 143 0.71 -16.21 -3.48
CA PRO A 143 -0.10 -16.67 -4.59
C PRO A 143 0.04 -15.70 -5.77
N ASP A 144 -0.40 -16.13 -6.95
CA ASP A 144 -0.67 -15.20 -8.05
C ASP A 144 -1.88 -14.34 -7.67
N PHE A 145 -1.64 -13.10 -7.25
CA PHE A 145 -2.69 -12.22 -6.73
C PHE A 145 -3.74 -11.85 -7.79
N VAL A 146 -3.39 -11.87 -9.07
CA VAL A 146 -4.36 -11.66 -10.16
C VAL A 146 -5.38 -12.80 -10.17
N LYS A 147 -4.90 -14.04 -10.24
CA LYS A 147 -5.77 -15.23 -10.20
C LYS A 147 -6.49 -15.37 -8.86
N TYR A 148 -5.85 -14.95 -7.78
CA TYR A 148 -6.47 -14.94 -6.46
C TYR A 148 -7.70 -14.04 -6.42
N ALA A 149 -7.61 -12.81 -6.96
CA ALA A 149 -8.75 -11.90 -7.08
C ALA A 149 -9.85 -12.49 -7.96
N GLU A 150 -9.48 -12.99 -9.13
CA GLU A 150 -10.42 -13.60 -10.08
C GLU A 150 -11.16 -14.80 -9.49
N SER A 151 -10.52 -15.58 -8.61
CA SER A 151 -11.16 -16.73 -7.94
C SER A 151 -12.32 -16.34 -7.02
N TYR A 152 -12.36 -15.09 -6.56
CA TYR A 152 -13.48 -14.51 -5.80
C TYR A 152 -14.47 -13.75 -6.67
N GLY A 153 -14.23 -13.61 -7.98
CA GLY A 153 -15.03 -12.79 -8.89
C GLY A 153 -14.67 -11.29 -8.83
N ALA A 154 -13.55 -10.94 -8.24
CA ALA A 154 -12.95 -9.61 -8.31
C ALA A 154 -12.10 -9.44 -9.57
N ILE A 155 -11.58 -8.24 -9.82
CA ILE A 155 -10.78 -7.92 -11.00
C ILE A 155 -9.32 -7.80 -10.58
N GLY A 156 -8.47 -8.71 -11.04
CA GLY A 156 -7.04 -8.74 -10.72
C GLY A 156 -6.21 -7.96 -11.74
N HIS A 157 -5.21 -7.23 -11.25
CA HIS A 157 -4.25 -6.49 -12.05
C HIS A 157 -2.84 -6.67 -11.52
N ARG A 158 -1.84 -6.50 -12.40
CA ARG A 158 -0.43 -6.46 -12.03
C ARG A 158 0.23 -5.23 -12.60
N VAL A 159 1.03 -4.55 -11.78
CA VAL A 159 1.90 -3.47 -12.24
C VAL A 159 3.11 -4.11 -12.92
N GLU A 160 3.34 -3.76 -14.17
CA GLU A 160 4.46 -4.27 -14.97
C GLU A 160 5.57 -3.25 -15.20
N SER A 161 5.25 -1.96 -15.01
CA SER A 161 6.22 -0.87 -15.09
C SER A 161 5.75 0.36 -14.31
N ALA A 162 6.68 1.28 -14.01
CA ALA A 162 6.37 2.53 -13.35
C ALA A 162 5.52 3.47 -14.23
N GLU A 163 5.76 3.46 -15.55
CA GLU A 163 5.05 4.29 -16.52
C GLU A 163 3.57 3.88 -16.65
N GLY A 164 3.27 2.59 -16.51
CA GLY A 164 1.90 2.06 -16.58
C GLY A 164 1.07 2.31 -15.32
N LEU A 165 1.71 2.57 -14.18
CA LEU A 165 1.06 2.68 -12.89
C LEU A 165 -0.03 3.78 -12.82
N PRO A 166 0.17 5.02 -13.31
CA PRO A 166 -0.86 6.06 -13.24
C PRO A 166 -2.15 5.69 -13.98
N ALA A 167 -2.02 5.12 -15.17
CA ALA A 167 -3.17 4.71 -15.98
C ALA A 167 -3.93 3.55 -15.32
N LEU A 168 -3.22 2.60 -14.72
CA LEU A 168 -3.82 1.48 -14.01
C LEU A 168 -4.57 1.94 -12.76
N LEU A 169 -4.00 2.83 -11.96
CA LEU A 169 -4.65 3.40 -10.78
C LEU A 169 -5.94 4.13 -11.16
N ALA A 170 -5.88 4.99 -12.19
CA ALA A 170 -7.05 5.71 -12.68
C ALA A 170 -8.14 4.73 -13.16
N HIS A 171 -7.77 3.72 -13.95
CA HIS A 171 -8.71 2.69 -14.43
C HIS A 171 -9.42 1.98 -13.26
N CYS A 172 -8.67 1.51 -12.26
CA CYS A 172 -9.25 0.78 -11.13
C CYS A 172 -10.14 1.67 -10.24
N LEU A 173 -9.81 2.95 -10.10
CA LEU A 173 -10.61 3.90 -9.33
C LEU A 173 -11.90 4.30 -10.08
N ASP A 174 -11.88 4.35 -11.40
CA ASP A 174 -13.02 4.81 -12.20
C ASP A 174 -13.96 3.68 -12.64
N THR A 175 -13.49 2.43 -12.60
CA THR A 175 -14.30 1.26 -12.96
C THR A 175 -14.97 0.68 -11.71
N PRO A 176 -16.30 0.47 -11.71
CA PRO A 176 -16.98 -0.16 -10.58
C PRO A 176 -16.52 -1.59 -10.32
N GLY A 177 -16.51 -1.98 -9.06
CA GLY A 177 -16.20 -3.33 -8.60
C GLY A 177 -15.07 -3.39 -7.58
N VAL A 178 -14.68 -4.61 -7.26
CA VAL A 178 -13.53 -4.88 -6.38
C VAL A 178 -12.31 -5.13 -7.25
N HIS A 179 -11.35 -4.21 -7.22
CA HIS A 179 -10.10 -4.31 -7.94
C HIS A 179 -8.96 -4.65 -6.99
N LEU A 180 -8.10 -5.59 -7.39
CA LEU A 180 -6.89 -5.93 -6.67
C LEU A 180 -5.67 -5.71 -7.58
N ILE A 181 -4.73 -4.89 -7.13
CA ILE A 181 -3.52 -4.55 -7.86
C ILE A 181 -2.31 -5.16 -7.15
N ASP A 182 -1.65 -6.10 -7.79
CA ASP A 182 -0.35 -6.64 -7.37
C ASP A 182 0.75 -5.70 -7.85
N CYS A 183 1.41 -5.02 -6.91
CA CYS A 183 2.44 -4.02 -7.18
C CYS A 183 3.79 -4.44 -6.59
N PRO A 184 4.71 -4.99 -7.40
CA PRO A 184 6.07 -5.25 -6.95
C PRO A 184 6.77 -3.98 -6.50
N VAL A 185 7.40 -3.99 -5.31
CA VAL A 185 8.07 -2.83 -4.72
C VAL A 185 9.51 -3.09 -4.35
N ASP A 186 10.35 -2.05 -4.46
CA ASP A 186 11.76 -2.08 -4.08
C ASP A 186 11.99 -1.34 -2.76
N TYR A 187 12.30 -2.07 -1.71
CA TYR A 187 12.62 -1.54 -0.38
C TYR A 187 14.13 -1.49 -0.08
N SER A 188 14.99 -1.67 -1.07
CA SER A 188 16.45 -1.73 -0.89
C SER A 188 17.04 -0.49 -0.19
N GLU A 189 16.44 0.68 -0.39
CA GLU A 189 16.92 1.94 0.19
C GLU A 189 16.26 2.33 1.52
N ASN A 190 15.37 1.47 2.07
CA ASN A 190 14.65 1.79 3.31
C ASN A 190 15.59 2.13 4.47
N ASP A 191 16.68 1.40 4.68
CA ASP A 191 17.59 1.67 5.77
C ASP A 191 18.31 3.01 5.61
N GLN A 192 18.77 3.31 4.39
CA GLN A 192 19.41 4.58 4.11
C GLN A 192 18.44 5.74 4.37
N ILE A 193 17.28 5.73 3.75
CA ILE A 193 16.37 6.89 3.73
C ILE A 193 15.58 7.02 5.03
N LEU A 194 15.10 5.90 5.60
CA LEU A 194 14.24 5.92 6.78
C LEU A 194 15.00 5.94 8.12
N ASN A 195 16.28 5.56 8.11
CA ASN A 195 17.10 5.55 9.33
C ASN A 195 18.25 6.53 9.25
N LYS A 196 19.18 6.34 8.30
CA LYS A 196 20.44 7.09 8.30
C LYS A 196 20.21 8.56 7.97
N ASP A 197 19.52 8.86 6.89
CA ASP A 197 19.24 10.24 6.48
C ASP A 197 18.39 10.99 7.51
N ILE A 198 17.42 10.33 8.15
CA ILE A 198 16.62 10.95 9.21
C ILE A 198 17.49 11.29 10.43
N LYS A 199 18.38 10.38 10.83
CA LYS A 199 19.31 10.64 11.94
C LYS A 199 20.23 11.82 11.65
N GLU A 200 20.73 11.94 10.42
CA GLU A 200 21.57 13.09 10.04
C GLU A 200 20.75 14.40 10.01
N LEU A 201 19.55 14.39 9.45
CA LEU A 201 18.66 15.55 9.45
C LEU A 201 18.28 15.99 10.88
N SER A 202 18.07 15.03 11.80
CA SER A 202 17.73 15.36 13.20
C SER A 202 18.87 15.97 13.99
N LYS A 203 20.14 15.77 13.58
CA LYS A 203 21.32 16.42 14.20
C LYS A 203 21.48 17.88 13.77
N ALA A 204 20.83 18.27 12.66
CA ALA A 204 20.89 19.63 12.11
C ALA A 204 19.80 20.56 12.65
N LEU A 205 18.87 20.02 13.46
CA LEU A 205 17.81 20.73 14.18
C LEU A 205 18.23 20.99 15.63
#